data_825f1d1eda6970dd7bfc9fc0d7be8f62
#
_entry.id   825f1d1eda6970dd7bfc9fc0d7be8f62
#
_cell.length_a   1.000
_cell.length_b   1.000
_cell.length_c   1.000
_cell.angle_alpha   90.00
_cell.angle_beta   90.00
_cell.angle_gamma   90.00
#
_symmetry.space_group_name_H-M   'P 1'
#
loop_
_entity.id
_entity.type
_entity.pdbx_description
1 polymer ?
#
loop_
_entity_poly.entity_id
_entity_poly.type
_entity_poly.pdbx_seq_one_letter_code
_entity_poly.pdbx_strand_id
1 'polypeptide(L)'
;MTLAIAQTHSGKTISLVAKMANRHGLIAGATGTGKTVTLRKLAEAFSDEGVPVFLADVKGDLSGISQAGSFSGKIAERIEQFQLGNENYLSGYPVSYWDVFGETGIPLRTTISEMGPMLLARLLNLNDTQEGLLNLVFRVADDQGLLLIDLKDLRAMLKYVAENAKTFQVEYGNVSTASVGAIQRALLALENEGAEKLFGEPALNLEDWLQTRDGKGVINILNSEKLINSPRLY
;
A
#
# COMPACT_ATOMS: atom_id res chain seq x y z
N MET A 1 -21.56 0.33 -19.06
CA MET A 1 -20.14 0.01 -19.17
C MET A 1 -19.88 -1.26 -18.37
N THR A 2 -19.21 -2.25 -18.97
CA THR A 2 -18.91 -3.56 -18.37
C THR A 2 -17.46 -3.91 -18.64
N LEU A 3 -16.76 -4.42 -17.62
CA LEU A 3 -15.37 -4.85 -17.69
C LEU A 3 -15.34 -6.36 -17.94
N ALA A 4 -14.86 -6.79 -19.11
CA ALA A 4 -14.74 -8.21 -19.43
C ALA A 4 -13.60 -8.84 -18.62
N ILE A 5 -13.91 -9.86 -17.82
CA ILE A 5 -12.94 -10.52 -16.91
C ILE A 5 -12.68 -11.98 -17.25
N ALA A 6 -13.60 -12.65 -17.89
CA ALA A 6 -13.50 -14.06 -18.25
C ALA A 6 -14.42 -14.41 -19.42
N GLN A 7 -14.24 -15.63 -19.95
CA GLN A 7 -15.13 -16.20 -20.95
C GLN A 7 -15.44 -17.66 -20.57
N THR A 8 -16.68 -18.08 -20.78
CA THR A 8 -17.07 -19.49 -20.63
C THR A 8 -16.57 -20.32 -21.82
N HIS A 9 -16.52 -21.64 -21.67
CA HIS A 9 -16.21 -22.55 -22.77
C HIS A 9 -17.20 -22.44 -23.96
N SER A 10 -18.43 -21.96 -23.71
CA SER A 10 -19.44 -21.70 -24.75
C SER A 10 -19.29 -20.34 -25.43
N GLY A 11 -18.21 -19.60 -25.17
CA GLY A 11 -17.94 -18.27 -25.75
C GLY A 11 -18.67 -17.10 -25.08
N LYS A 12 -19.43 -17.32 -24.01
CA LYS A 12 -20.14 -16.24 -23.30
C LYS A 12 -19.15 -15.45 -22.45
N THR A 13 -19.06 -14.13 -22.69
CA THR A 13 -18.24 -13.22 -21.86
C THR A 13 -18.85 -13.03 -20.48
N ILE A 14 -18.01 -13.15 -19.47
CA ILE A 14 -18.33 -12.80 -18.07
C ILE A 14 -17.72 -11.44 -17.80
N SER A 15 -18.55 -10.50 -17.35
CA SER A 15 -18.14 -9.12 -17.13
C SER A 15 -18.54 -8.63 -15.75
N LEU A 16 -17.71 -7.77 -15.18
CA LEU A 16 -18.04 -6.96 -14.01
C LEU A 16 -18.78 -5.70 -14.48
N VAL A 17 -19.90 -5.38 -13.87
CA VAL A 17 -20.61 -4.12 -14.13
C VAL A 17 -19.86 -2.99 -13.43
N ALA A 18 -19.33 -2.02 -14.20
CA ALA A 18 -18.48 -0.94 -13.66
C ALA A 18 -19.13 -0.15 -12.52
N LYS A 19 -20.45 0.09 -12.56
CA LYS A 19 -21.21 0.74 -11.47
C LYS A 19 -21.19 -0.04 -10.15
N MET A 20 -20.84 -1.34 -10.17
CA MET A 20 -20.78 -2.21 -8.99
C MET A 20 -19.33 -2.47 -8.56
N ALA A 21 -18.35 -1.88 -9.24
CA ALA A 21 -16.93 -2.10 -8.96
C ALA A 21 -16.43 -1.43 -7.67
N ASN A 22 -17.24 -0.57 -7.06
CA ASN A 22 -16.98 0.02 -5.73
C ASN A 22 -17.26 -0.95 -4.56
N ARG A 23 -17.26 -2.24 -4.81
CA ARG A 23 -17.53 -3.31 -3.85
C ARG A 23 -16.29 -4.17 -3.63
N HIS A 24 -16.28 -4.84 -2.48
CA HIS A 24 -15.25 -5.84 -2.21
C HIS A 24 -15.53 -7.12 -3.01
N GLY A 25 -14.45 -7.79 -3.42
CA GLY A 25 -14.50 -9.05 -4.14
C GLY A 25 -13.46 -10.03 -3.61
N LEU A 26 -13.68 -11.32 -3.85
CA LEU A 26 -12.74 -12.38 -3.51
C LEU A 26 -12.43 -13.21 -4.77
N ILE A 27 -11.14 -13.32 -5.12
CA ILE A 27 -10.65 -14.24 -6.14
C ILE A 27 -10.02 -15.44 -5.42
N ALA A 28 -10.76 -16.55 -5.35
CA ALA A 28 -10.32 -17.76 -4.67
C ALA A 28 -10.01 -18.89 -5.64
N GLY A 29 -9.05 -19.74 -5.29
CA GLY A 29 -8.66 -20.92 -6.07
C GLY A 29 -7.33 -21.49 -5.60
N ALA A 30 -7.03 -22.74 -5.97
CA ALA A 30 -5.76 -23.38 -5.70
C ALA A 30 -4.59 -22.73 -6.48
N THR A 31 -3.35 -23.09 -6.16
CA THR A 31 -2.18 -22.64 -6.91
C THR A 31 -2.29 -23.09 -8.37
N GLY A 32 -1.95 -22.19 -9.32
CA GLY A 32 -1.99 -22.49 -10.75
C GLY A 32 -3.37 -22.38 -11.42
N THR A 33 -4.44 -22.00 -10.69
CA THR A 33 -5.80 -21.87 -11.25
C THR A 33 -6.07 -20.54 -11.96
N GLY A 34 -5.09 -19.61 -11.97
CA GLY A 34 -5.19 -18.34 -12.68
C GLY A 34 -5.65 -17.14 -11.84
N LYS A 35 -5.57 -17.20 -10.49
CA LYS A 35 -5.92 -16.07 -9.61
C LYS A 35 -5.21 -14.78 -10.01
N THR A 36 -3.87 -14.82 -10.12
CA THR A 36 -3.05 -13.67 -10.53
C THR A 36 -3.42 -13.18 -11.94
N VAL A 37 -3.71 -14.10 -12.86
CA VAL A 37 -4.17 -13.73 -14.22
C VAL A 37 -5.49 -12.97 -14.17
N THR A 38 -6.44 -13.40 -13.34
CA THR A 38 -7.71 -12.70 -13.15
C THR A 38 -7.51 -11.31 -12.54
N LEU A 39 -6.62 -11.20 -11.54
CA LEU A 39 -6.28 -9.92 -10.92
C LEU A 39 -5.65 -8.94 -11.93
N ARG A 40 -4.68 -9.43 -12.73
CA ARG A 40 -4.07 -8.65 -13.83
C ARG A 40 -5.12 -8.20 -14.82
N LYS A 41 -6.02 -9.10 -15.24
CA LYS A 41 -7.09 -8.76 -16.20
C LYS A 41 -8.06 -7.70 -15.67
N LEU A 42 -8.35 -7.71 -14.38
CA LEU A 42 -9.12 -6.64 -13.73
C LEU A 42 -8.37 -5.32 -13.74
N ALA A 43 -7.08 -5.32 -13.39
CA ALA A 43 -6.25 -4.12 -13.40
C ALA A 43 -6.14 -3.52 -14.83
N GLU A 44 -5.91 -4.35 -15.83
CA GLU A 44 -5.91 -3.96 -17.23
C GLU A 44 -7.25 -3.34 -17.66
N ALA A 45 -8.36 -4.00 -17.30
CA ALA A 45 -9.69 -3.54 -17.68
C ALA A 45 -10.06 -2.18 -17.01
N PHE A 46 -9.65 -1.95 -15.76
CA PHE A 46 -9.80 -0.65 -15.11
C PHE A 46 -8.90 0.41 -15.74
N SER A 47 -7.65 0.06 -16.04
CA SER A 47 -6.70 0.95 -16.72
C SER A 47 -7.21 1.40 -18.08
N ASP A 48 -7.76 0.50 -18.88
CA ASP A 48 -8.36 0.81 -20.20
C ASP A 48 -9.52 1.80 -20.09
N GLU A 49 -10.21 1.84 -18.96
CA GLU A 49 -11.29 2.78 -18.66
C GLU A 49 -10.81 4.11 -18.06
N GLY A 50 -9.49 4.32 -18.00
CA GLY A 50 -8.89 5.51 -17.42
C GLY A 50 -8.92 5.52 -15.88
N VAL A 51 -9.18 4.38 -15.23
CA VAL A 51 -9.24 4.27 -13.78
C VAL A 51 -7.89 3.80 -13.24
N PRO A 52 -7.21 4.61 -12.41
CA PRO A 52 -5.97 4.19 -11.75
C PRO A 52 -6.20 2.99 -10.82
N VAL A 53 -5.21 2.12 -10.73
CA VAL A 53 -5.27 0.89 -9.93
C VAL A 53 -4.10 0.85 -8.97
N PHE A 54 -4.32 0.35 -7.75
CA PHE A 54 -3.25 0.01 -6.82
C PHE A 54 -3.24 -1.50 -6.54
N LEU A 55 -2.05 -2.11 -6.60
CA LEU A 55 -1.82 -3.52 -6.35
C LEU A 55 -0.63 -3.71 -5.42
N ALA A 56 -0.73 -4.65 -4.46
CA ALA A 56 0.42 -5.14 -3.71
C ALA A 56 0.93 -6.46 -4.32
N ASP A 57 2.19 -6.49 -4.70
CA ASP A 57 2.84 -7.65 -5.31
C ASP A 57 3.80 -8.32 -4.32
N VAL A 58 3.37 -9.44 -3.77
CA VAL A 58 4.14 -10.21 -2.77
C VAL A 58 5.10 -11.21 -3.42
N LYS A 59 4.88 -11.57 -4.69
CA LYS A 59 5.61 -12.63 -5.39
C LYS A 59 6.43 -12.15 -6.58
N GLY A 60 6.32 -10.87 -6.95
CA GLY A 60 6.97 -10.32 -8.13
C GLY A 60 6.35 -10.78 -9.46
N ASP A 61 5.15 -11.40 -9.42
CA ASP A 61 4.50 -11.96 -10.61
C ASP A 61 3.60 -10.97 -11.37
N LEU A 62 3.46 -9.73 -10.87
CA LEU A 62 2.73 -8.65 -11.52
C LEU A 62 3.61 -7.72 -12.37
N SER A 63 4.94 -7.80 -12.23
CA SER A 63 5.89 -6.89 -12.88
C SER A 63 5.81 -6.88 -14.42
N GLY A 64 5.39 -7.98 -15.02
CA GLY A 64 5.26 -8.11 -16.47
C GLY A 64 4.11 -7.31 -17.11
N ILE A 65 3.20 -6.69 -16.34
CA ILE A 65 2.03 -5.98 -16.88
C ILE A 65 2.40 -4.72 -17.68
N SER A 66 3.59 -4.15 -17.44
CA SER A 66 4.12 -3.01 -18.18
C SER A 66 4.65 -3.36 -19.58
N GLN A 67 4.89 -4.64 -19.86
CA GLN A 67 5.50 -5.09 -21.09
C GLN A 67 4.45 -5.68 -22.04
N ALA A 68 4.68 -5.47 -23.34
CA ALA A 68 3.87 -6.14 -24.36
C ALA A 68 4.09 -7.65 -24.27
N GLY A 69 2.99 -8.41 -24.34
CA GLY A 69 3.05 -9.86 -24.39
C GLY A 69 3.54 -10.38 -25.75
N SER A 70 3.91 -11.66 -25.81
CA SER A 70 4.28 -12.32 -27.06
C SER A 70 3.20 -13.32 -27.48
N PHE A 71 2.91 -13.35 -28.79
CA PHE A 71 2.01 -14.35 -29.38
C PHE A 71 2.78 -15.66 -29.56
N SER A 72 2.92 -16.45 -28.50
CA SER A 72 3.66 -17.70 -28.52
C SER A 72 3.16 -18.70 -27.48
N GLY A 73 3.41 -19.99 -27.69
CA GLY A 73 3.10 -21.08 -26.78
C GLY A 73 1.64 -21.10 -26.31
N LYS A 74 1.42 -21.38 -25.03
CA LYS A 74 0.07 -21.48 -24.44
C LYS A 74 -0.76 -20.19 -24.52
N ILE A 75 -0.10 -19.03 -24.65
CA ILE A 75 -0.81 -17.75 -24.81
C ILE A 75 -1.44 -17.69 -26.21
N ALA A 76 -0.70 -18.06 -27.26
CA ALA A 76 -1.22 -18.13 -28.62
C ALA A 76 -2.39 -19.10 -28.74
N GLU A 77 -2.23 -20.34 -28.22
CA GLU A 77 -3.29 -21.35 -28.18
C GLU A 77 -4.56 -20.81 -27.51
N ARG A 78 -4.41 -20.08 -26.42
CA ARG A 78 -5.54 -19.54 -25.66
C ARG A 78 -6.22 -18.39 -26.36
N ILE A 79 -5.45 -17.51 -27.01
CA ILE A 79 -5.97 -16.41 -27.83
C ILE A 79 -6.81 -16.98 -29.00
N GLU A 80 -6.31 -18.00 -29.68
CA GLU A 80 -7.02 -18.68 -30.76
C GLU A 80 -8.28 -19.40 -30.26
N GLN A 81 -8.16 -20.19 -29.20
CA GLN A 81 -9.27 -20.95 -28.62
C GLN A 81 -10.45 -20.07 -28.21
N PHE A 82 -10.17 -18.92 -27.61
CA PHE A 82 -11.18 -18.02 -27.07
C PHE A 82 -11.44 -16.79 -27.94
N GLN A 83 -10.80 -16.72 -29.11
CA GLN A 83 -10.94 -15.60 -30.09
C GLN A 83 -10.69 -14.23 -29.39
N LEU A 84 -9.64 -14.15 -28.55
CA LEU A 84 -9.32 -12.98 -27.76
C LEU A 84 -8.54 -11.89 -28.52
N GLY A 85 -8.23 -12.11 -29.80
CA GLY A 85 -7.32 -11.27 -30.56
C GLY A 85 -7.99 -9.96 -31.04
N ASN A 86 -7.72 -8.88 -30.30
CA ASN A 86 -7.73 -7.54 -30.87
C ASN A 86 -6.29 -6.99 -30.89
N GLU A 87 -6.02 -5.92 -31.62
CA GLU A 87 -4.69 -5.32 -31.80
C GLU A 87 -4.00 -4.94 -30.46
N ASN A 88 -4.79 -4.73 -29.41
CA ASN A 88 -4.32 -4.29 -28.10
C ASN A 88 -4.24 -5.40 -27.03
N TYR A 89 -4.63 -6.65 -27.37
CA TYR A 89 -4.72 -7.72 -26.35
C TYR A 89 -3.37 -8.02 -25.67
N LEU A 90 -2.27 -7.86 -26.37
CA LEU A 90 -0.91 -8.11 -25.88
C LEU A 90 -0.16 -6.81 -25.57
N SER A 91 -0.80 -5.64 -25.53
CA SER A 91 -0.12 -4.37 -25.23
C SER A 91 0.29 -4.29 -23.78
N GLY A 92 1.37 -3.55 -23.50
CA GLY A 92 1.74 -3.17 -22.15
C GLY A 92 0.86 -2.04 -21.60
N TYR A 93 0.87 -1.89 -20.29
CA TYR A 93 0.08 -0.87 -19.58
C TYR A 93 1.00 0.15 -18.88
N PRO A 94 0.52 1.39 -18.63
CA PRO A 94 1.27 2.35 -17.86
C PRO A 94 1.37 1.89 -16.39
N VAL A 95 2.59 1.68 -15.91
CA VAL A 95 2.85 1.19 -14.55
C VAL A 95 3.79 2.12 -13.82
N SER A 96 3.54 2.32 -12.52
CA SER A 96 4.48 2.88 -11.55
C SER A 96 4.79 1.81 -10.51
N TYR A 97 6.09 1.51 -10.34
CA TYR A 97 6.55 0.56 -9.34
C TYR A 97 6.98 1.29 -8.08
N TRP A 98 6.43 0.91 -6.95
CA TRP A 98 6.68 1.48 -5.63
C TRP A 98 7.39 0.47 -4.74
N ASP A 99 8.29 0.95 -3.90
CA ASP A 99 9.07 0.11 -2.99
C ASP A 99 9.38 0.87 -1.70
N VAL A 100 8.99 0.31 -0.55
CA VAL A 100 9.28 0.90 0.76
C VAL A 100 10.78 1.05 0.99
N PHE A 101 11.59 0.10 0.51
CA PHE A 101 13.04 0.13 0.70
C PHE A 101 13.77 0.95 -0.37
N GLY A 102 13.10 1.35 -1.47
CA GLY A 102 13.64 2.15 -2.55
C GLY A 102 14.75 1.46 -3.36
N GLU A 103 14.72 0.12 -3.44
CA GLU A 103 15.74 -0.66 -4.15
C GLU A 103 15.33 -1.02 -5.57
N THR A 104 14.06 -1.27 -5.79
CA THR A 104 13.50 -1.80 -7.05
C THR A 104 12.42 -0.93 -7.66
N GLY A 105 12.05 0.17 -7.00
CA GLY A 105 10.99 1.07 -7.42
C GLY A 105 11.13 2.47 -6.85
N ILE A 106 10.12 3.29 -7.08
CA ILE A 106 10.01 4.62 -6.50
C ILE A 106 9.85 4.47 -4.99
N PRO A 107 10.66 5.14 -4.16
CA PRO A 107 10.53 5.05 -2.72
C PRO A 107 9.14 5.48 -2.24
N LEU A 108 8.46 4.59 -1.52
CA LEU A 108 7.19 4.91 -0.86
C LEU A 108 7.47 5.40 0.55
N ARG A 109 7.11 6.65 0.84
CA ARG A 109 7.32 7.26 2.16
C ARG A 109 6.07 7.95 2.65
N THR A 110 5.98 8.07 3.97
CA THR A 110 4.98 8.88 4.68
C THR A 110 5.65 9.55 5.87
N THR A 111 5.08 10.64 6.38
CA THR A 111 5.52 11.21 7.64
C THR A 111 4.80 10.56 8.81
N ILE A 112 5.39 10.67 10.00
CA ILE A 112 4.74 10.26 11.25
C ILE A 112 3.45 11.04 11.45
N SER A 113 3.44 12.35 11.16
CA SER A 113 2.25 13.20 11.26
C SER A 113 1.13 12.74 10.34
N GLU A 114 1.43 12.36 9.09
CA GLU A 114 0.42 11.85 8.13
C GLU A 114 -0.10 10.46 8.49
N MET A 115 0.75 9.58 9.01
CA MET A 115 0.33 8.27 9.52
C MET A 115 -0.67 8.42 10.66
N GLY A 116 -0.42 9.37 11.55
CA GLY A 116 -1.22 9.64 12.72
C GLY A 116 -1.11 8.60 13.83
N PRO A 117 -1.56 8.96 15.04
CA PRO A 117 -1.34 8.13 16.23
C PRO A 117 -2.10 6.80 16.19
N MET A 118 -3.29 6.75 15.60
CA MET A 118 -4.13 5.55 15.58
C MET A 118 -3.53 4.43 14.72
N LEU A 119 -3.06 4.75 13.51
CA LEU A 119 -2.43 3.75 12.65
C LEU A 119 -1.07 3.35 13.18
N LEU A 120 -0.31 4.31 13.71
CA LEU A 120 0.99 4.06 14.32
C LEU A 120 0.87 3.18 15.59
N ALA A 121 -0.17 3.38 16.43
CA ALA A 121 -0.42 2.52 17.58
C ALA A 121 -0.65 1.05 17.17
N ARG A 122 -1.39 0.82 16.09
CA ARG A 122 -1.59 -0.52 15.52
C ARG A 122 -0.29 -1.11 14.99
N LEU A 123 0.48 -0.33 14.23
CA LEU A 123 1.77 -0.74 13.68
C LEU A 123 2.76 -1.15 14.79
N LEU A 124 2.76 -0.41 15.90
CA LEU A 124 3.59 -0.67 17.07
C LEU A 124 3.00 -1.72 18.04
N ASN A 125 1.78 -2.20 17.78
CA ASN A 125 1.03 -3.13 18.63
C ASN A 125 0.92 -2.64 20.08
N LEU A 126 0.48 -1.38 20.26
CA LEU A 126 0.33 -0.74 21.56
C LEU A 126 -0.98 -1.15 22.25
N ASN A 127 -0.96 -1.18 23.58
CA ASN A 127 -2.19 -1.29 24.36
C ASN A 127 -2.84 0.09 24.57
N ASP A 128 -4.07 0.12 25.12
CA ASP A 128 -4.88 1.34 25.28
C ASP A 128 -4.14 2.44 26.06
N THR A 129 -3.37 2.08 27.11
CA THR A 129 -2.60 3.05 27.90
C THR A 129 -1.44 3.65 27.10
N GLN A 130 -0.77 2.85 26.28
CA GLN A 130 0.32 3.29 25.42
C GLN A 130 -0.20 4.10 24.23
N GLU A 131 -1.34 3.69 23.65
CA GLU A 131 -2.03 4.45 22.61
C GLU A 131 -2.48 5.82 23.16
N GLY A 132 -3.04 5.87 24.36
CA GLY A 132 -3.40 7.14 25.02
C GLY A 132 -2.19 8.07 25.17
N LEU A 133 -1.02 7.54 25.56
CA LEU A 133 0.21 8.31 25.64
C LEU A 133 0.70 8.77 24.24
N LEU A 134 0.59 7.90 23.23
CA LEU A 134 0.95 8.27 21.86
C LEU A 134 0.04 9.40 21.34
N ASN A 135 -1.26 9.32 21.58
CA ASN A 135 -2.20 10.39 21.26
C ASN A 135 -1.84 11.72 21.94
N LEU A 136 -1.43 11.67 23.22
CA LEU A 136 -0.94 12.85 23.94
C LEU A 136 0.28 13.45 23.25
N VAL A 137 1.26 12.63 22.84
CA VAL A 137 2.49 13.08 22.17
C VAL A 137 2.14 13.83 20.87
N PHE A 138 1.24 13.29 20.06
CA PHE A 138 0.77 13.95 18.84
C PHE A 138 0.04 15.25 19.15
N ARG A 139 -0.83 15.26 20.16
CA ARG A 139 -1.56 16.46 20.56
C ARG A 139 -0.61 17.58 21.01
N VAL A 140 0.40 17.27 21.83
CA VAL A 140 1.40 18.26 22.26
C VAL A 140 2.21 18.78 21.06
N ALA A 141 2.56 17.92 20.09
CA ALA A 141 3.24 18.33 18.89
C ALA A 141 2.38 19.31 18.08
N ASP A 142 1.10 19.00 17.88
CA ASP A 142 0.15 19.83 17.15
C ASP A 142 -0.06 21.20 17.81
N ASP A 143 -0.26 21.21 19.14
CA ASP A 143 -0.47 22.43 19.92
C ASP A 143 0.77 23.36 19.90
N GLN A 144 1.96 22.80 19.69
CA GLN A 144 3.23 23.54 19.54
C GLN A 144 3.60 23.84 18.07
N GLY A 145 2.79 23.41 17.12
CA GLY A 145 3.05 23.59 15.69
C GLY A 145 4.26 22.80 15.19
N LEU A 146 4.57 21.66 15.82
CA LEU A 146 5.69 20.79 15.46
C LEU A 146 5.22 19.65 14.57
N LEU A 147 5.88 19.49 13.42
CA LEU A 147 5.66 18.37 12.54
C LEU A 147 6.54 17.18 12.99
N LEU A 148 5.92 16.00 13.07
CA LEU A 148 6.63 14.75 13.28
C LEU A 148 6.90 14.13 11.90
N ILE A 149 8.11 14.32 11.37
CA ILE A 149 8.47 13.87 10.03
C ILE A 149 8.90 12.41 10.04
N ASP A 150 9.82 12.06 10.94
CA ASP A 150 10.40 10.73 11.00
C ASP A 150 10.35 10.12 12.42
N LEU A 151 10.94 8.93 12.58
CA LEU A 151 11.00 8.23 13.87
C LEU A 151 11.84 8.98 14.91
N LYS A 152 12.80 9.82 14.49
CA LYS A 152 13.64 10.60 15.41
C LYS A 152 12.85 11.71 16.03
N ASP A 153 12.00 12.39 15.27
CA ASP A 153 11.09 13.42 15.77
C ASP A 153 10.13 12.83 16.81
N LEU A 154 9.52 11.70 16.50
CA LEU A 154 8.63 11.01 17.45
C LEU A 154 9.36 10.62 18.74
N ARG A 155 10.59 10.12 18.66
CA ARG A 155 11.40 9.81 19.83
C ARG A 155 11.73 11.06 20.65
N ALA A 156 12.06 12.16 19.98
CA ALA A 156 12.34 13.42 20.63
C ALA A 156 11.10 13.95 21.40
N MET A 157 9.92 13.88 20.75
CA MET A 157 8.66 14.28 21.40
C MET A 157 8.26 13.36 22.55
N LEU A 158 8.43 12.04 22.42
CA LEU A 158 8.23 11.10 23.54
C LEU A 158 9.11 11.44 24.75
N LYS A 159 10.38 11.76 24.49
CA LYS A 159 11.33 12.18 25.52
C LYS A 159 10.89 13.49 26.17
N TYR A 160 10.53 14.50 25.35
CA TYR A 160 10.08 15.79 25.82
C TYR A 160 8.83 15.68 26.72
N VAL A 161 7.82 14.90 26.29
CA VAL A 161 6.61 14.65 27.08
C VAL A 161 6.94 13.94 28.39
N ALA A 162 7.86 12.98 28.39
CA ALA A 162 8.28 12.27 29.59
C ALA A 162 9.01 13.19 30.59
N GLU A 163 9.91 14.04 30.11
CA GLU A 163 10.67 14.99 30.93
C GLU A 163 9.78 16.09 31.53
N ASN A 164 8.69 16.45 30.83
CA ASN A 164 7.74 17.45 31.27
C ASN A 164 6.41 16.86 31.75
N ALA A 165 6.41 15.61 32.19
CA ALA A 165 5.20 14.84 32.57
C ALA A 165 4.29 15.59 33.56
N LYS A 166 4.85 16.31 34.53
CA LYS A 166 4.09 17.07 35.55
C LYS A 166 3.27 18.22 34.92
N THR A 167 3.81 18.86 33.92
CA THR A 167 3.11 19.95 33.16
C THR A 167 1.91 19.40 32.41
N PHE A 168 2.08 18.28 31.76
CA PHE A 168 1.04 17.66 30.95
C PHE A 168 0.02 16.86 31.76
N GLN A 169 0.36 16.44 32.99
CA GLN A 169 -0.52 15.64 33.84
C GLN A 169 -1.84 16.33 34.17
N VAL A 170 -1.83 17.66 34.34
CA VAL A 170 -3.01 18.42 34.72
C VAL A 170 -4.00 18.51 33.57
N GLU A 171 -3.51 18.62 32.33
CA GLU A 171 -4.34 18.83 31.16
C GLU A 171 -4.72 17.54 30.45
N TYR A 172 -3.79 16.57 30.40
CA TYR A 172 -3.92 15.37 29.58
C TYR A 172 -3.87 14.05 30.36
N GLY A 173 -3.66 14.10 31.68
CA GLY A 173 -3.60 12.91 32.52
C GLY A 173 -2.18 12.36 32.75
N ASN A 174 -2.09 11.19 33.38
CA ASN A 174 -0.82 10.64 33.84
C ASN A 174 0.09 10.12 32.72
N VAL A 175 1.32 10.62 32.66
CA VAL A 175 2.39 10.16 31.78
C VAL A 175 3.20 9.08 32.49
N SER A 176 2.97 7.82 32.13
CA SER A 176 3.70 6.67 32.70
C SER A 176 5.05 6.48 32.02
N THR A 177 6.14 6.49 32.80
CA THR A 177 7.50 6.18 32.31
C THR A 177 7.60 4.76 31.73
N ALA A 178 6.82 3.82 32.29
CA ALA A 178 6.75 2.46 31.78
C ALA A 178 6.16 2.41 30.37
N SER A 179 5.11 3.21 30.09
CA SER A 179 4.50 3.33 28.78
C SER A 179 5.44 4.01 27.78
N VAL A 180 6.15 5.06 28.18
CA VAL A 180 7.19 5.69 27.33
C VAL A 180 8.25 4.67 26.92
N GLY A 181 8.77 3.91 27.90
CA GLY A 181 9.77 2.87 27.62
C GLY A 181 9.24 1.74 26.71
N ALA A 182 7.96 1.39 26.83
CA ALA A 182 7.33 0.40 25.95
C ALA A 182 7.24 0.89 24.50
N ILE A 183 6.78 2.14 24.29
CA ILE A 183 6.71 2.74 22.94
C ILE A 183 8.11 2.85 22.33
N GLN A 184 9.13 3.30 23.11
CA GLN A 184 10.50 3.39 22.61
C GLN A 184 11.06 2.03 22.17
N ARG A 185 10.77 0.94 22.90
CA ARG A 185 11.18 -0.42 22.51
C ARG A 185 10.45 -0.87 21.24
N ALA A 186 9.16 -0.55 21.11
CA ALA A 186 8.39 -0.88 19.90
C ALA A 186 8.92 -0.12 18.68
N LEU A 187 9.29 1.15 18.84
CA LEU A 187 9.95 1.94 17.77
C LEU A 187 11.30 1.36 17.37
N LEU A 188 12.13 0.95 18.35
CA LEU A 188 13.41 0.30 18.03
C LEU A 188 13.22 -1.00 17.24
N ALA A 189 12.22 -1.80 17.63
CA ALA A 189 11.91 -3.02 16.90
C ALA A 189 11.43 -2.73 15.47
N LEU A 190 10.66 -1.68 15.26
CA LEU A 190 10.20 -1.24 13.95
C LEU A 190 11.36 -0.71 13.08
N GLU A 191 12.29 0.05 13.66
CA GLU A 191 13.52 0.49 12.98
C GLU A 191 14.37 -0.70 12.51
N ASN A 192 14.49 -1.74 13.33
CA ASN A 192 15.23 -2.96 12.94
C ASN A 192 14.59 -3.68 11.75
N GLU A 193 13.30 -3.46 11.48
CA GLU A 193 12.61 -3.94 10.28
C GLU A 193 12.73 -3.00 9.08
N GLY A 194 13.47 -1.89 9.20
CA GLY A 194 13.73 -0.95 8.12
C GLY A 194 12.73 0.20 8.00
N ALA A 195 11.95 0.47 9.03
CA ALA A 195 10.94 1.54 9.03
C ALA A 195 11.49 2.95 8.76
N GLU A 196 12.80 3.17 8.97
CA GLU A 196 13.47 4.42 8.62
C GLU A 196 13.39 4.73 7.11
N LYS A 197 13.14 3.71 6.27
CA LYS A 197 12.94 3.89 4.83
C LYS A 197 11.51 4.33 4.49
N LEU A 198 10.54 3.93 5.32
CA LEU A 198 9.13 4.28 5.17
C LEU A 198 8.83 5.68 5.70
N PHE A 199 9.41 6.06 6.86
CA PHE A 199 9.11 7.33 7.50
C PHE A 199 10.11 8.42 7.10
N GLY A 200 9.59 9.51 6.55
CA GLY A 200 10.36 10.68 6.13
C GLY A 200 9.84 11.34 4.87
N GLU A 201 10.52 12.38 4.46
CA GLU A 201 10.23 13.10 3.21
C GLU A 201 11.12 12.63 2.04
N PRO A 202 10.67 12.84 0.78
CA PRO A 202 9.34 13.34 0.42
C PRO A 202 8.26 12.29 0.69
N ALA A 203 7.18 12.72 1.35
CA ALA A 203 6.02 11.86 1.57
C ALA A 203 5.24 11.63 0.26
N LEU A 204 4.57 10.49 0.16
CA LEU A 204 3.72 10.19 -0.98
C LEU A 204 2.57 11.20 -1.06
N ASN A 205 2.42 11.83 -2.22
CA ASN A 205 1.18 12.49 -2.56
C ASN A 205 0.22 11.47 -3.20
N LEU A 206 -0.97 11.29 -2.62
CA LEU A 206 -1.98 10.37 -3.16
C LEU A 206 -2.39 10.72 -4.60
N GLU A 207 -2.27 11.97 -5.01
CA GLU A 207 -2.51 12.38 -6.40
C GLU A 207 -1.55 11.71 -7.38
N ASP A 208 -0.35 11.29 -6.96
CA ASP A 208 0.60 10.56 -7.79
C ASP A 208 0.08 9.15 -8.15
N TRP A 209 -0.82 8.59 -7.33
CA TRP A 209 -1.48 7.32 -7.62
C TRP A 209 -2.72 7.46 -8.50
N LEU A 210 -3.27 8.67 -8.60
CA LEU A 210 -4.51 8.96 -9.35
C LEU A 210 -4.24 9.47 -10.76
N GLN A 211 -3.12 9.06 -11.36
CA GLN A 211 -2.68 9.52 -12.67
C GLN A 211 -3.26 8.69 -13.81
N THR A 212 -3.42 9.34 -14.96
CA THR A 212 -3.69 8.70 -16.25
C THR A 212 -2.56 9.00 -17.23
N ARG A 213 -2.28 8.07 -18.14
CA ARG A 213 -1.31 8.25 -19.21
C ARG A 213 -1.90 7.71 -20.51
N ASP A 214 -1.94 8.56 -21.54
CA ASP A 214 -2.51 8.22 -22.86
C ASP A 214 -3.95 7.69 -22.76
N GLY A 215 -4.75 8.27 -21.86
CA GLY A 215 -6.15 7.86 -21.62
C GLY A 215 -6.33 6.61 -20.77
N LYS A 216 -5.26 5.93 -20.38
CA LYS A 216 -5.28 4.75 -19.49
C LYS A 216 -4.97 5.15 -18.05
N GLY A 217 -5.64 4.52 -17.10
CA GLY A 217 -5.29 4.66 -15.67
C GLY A 217 -3.93 4.02 -15.37
N VAL A 218 -3.09 4.72 -14.61
CA VAL A 218 -1.79 4.16 -14.19
C VAL A 218 -2.01 3.02 -13.18
N ILE A 219 -1.34 1.90 -13.40
CA ILE A 219 -1.33 0.76 -12.48
C ILE A 219 -0.15 0.93 -11.52
N ASN A 220 -0.45 1.23 -10.27
CA ASN A 220 0.54 1.38 -9.22
C ASN A 220 0.79 0.02 -8.56
N ILE A 221 2.02 -0.47 -8.60
CA ILE A 221 2.39 -1.77 -8.03
C ILE A 221 3.38 -1.55 -6.89
N LEU A 222 2.97 -1.88 -5.67
CA LEU A 222 3.85 -1.91 -4.52
C LEU A 222 4.59 -3.26 -4.47
N ASN A 223 5.90 -3.23 -4.62
CA ASN A 223 6.73 -4.40 -4.38
C ASN A 223 6.73 -4.73 -2.88
N SER A 224 6.11 -5.84 -2.52
CA SER A 224 5.96 -6.32 -1.15
C SER A 224 6.78 -7.60 -0.88
N GLU A 225 7.65 -8.02 -1.79
CA GLU A 225 8.45 -9.24 -1.66
C GLU A 225 9.30 -9.24 -0.39
N LYS A 226 9.97 -8.12 -0.11
CA LYS A 226 10.80 -7.97 1.09
C LYS A 226 9.98 -7.66 2.34
N LEU A 227 8.82 -7.02 2.21
CA LEU A 227 7.96 -6.68 3.35
C LEU A 227 7.45 -7.93 4.09
N ILE A 228 7.35 -9.07 3.43
CA ILE A 228 6.96 -10.34 4.08
C ILE A 228 7.91 -10.74 5.22
N ASN A 229 9.18 -10.26 5.16
CA ASN A 229 10.18 -10.47 6.21
C ASN A 229 10.16 -9.39 7.29
N SER A 230 9.32 -8.38 7.14
CA SER A 230 9.13 -7.25 8.05
C SER A 230 7.65 -7.20 8.47
N PRO A 231 7.21 -8.11 9.35
CA PRO A 231 5.78 -8.37 9.58
C PRO A 231 5.02 -7.17 10.18
N ARG A 232 5.72 -6.20 10.76
CA ARG A 232 5.10 -4.95 11.23
C ARG A 232 4.88 -3.95 10.12
N LEU A 233 5.72 -3.98 9.08
CA LEU A 233 5.59 -3.09 7.92
C LEU A 233 4.67 -3.68 6.84
N TYR A 234 4.43 -4.98 6.87
CA TYR A 234 3.54 -5.71 5.95
C TYR A 234 2.09 -5.64 6.43
#